data_0ecb4ed2e6da36bd0dd9f5143622263e
#
_entry.id   0ecb4ed2e6da36bd0dd9f5143622263e
#
_cell.length_a   1.000
_cell.length_b   1.000
_cell.length_c   1.000
_cell.angle_alpha   90.00
_cell.angle_beta   90.00
_cell.angle_gamma   90.00
#
_symmetry.space_group_name_H-M   'P 1'
#
loop_
_entity.id
_entity.type
_entity.pdbx_description
1 polymer ?
#
loop_
_entity_poly.entity_id
_entity_poly.type
_entity_poly.pdbx_seq_one_letter_code
_entity_poly.pdbx_strand_id
1 'polypeptide(L)'
;MLVLPIDTARPLLVLGEPVPQFRDRANGVIATDRDTGAPLAEVSLALPVEGGAPQLMRVSLPQPGVPAGLAMGALVKATGLLFLTGEKNGRTWQIFRAQALTAVKA
;
A
#
# COMPACT_ATOMS: atom_id res chain seq x y z
N MET A 1 -6.13 -16.56 8.15
CA MET A 1 -5.43 -15.35 7.68
C MET A 1 -4.41 -14.91 8.72
N LEU A 2 -3.21 -14.65 8.29
CA LEU A 2 -2.15 -14.13 9.16
C LEU A 2 -1.98 -12.64 8.90
N VAL A 3 -1.88 -11.85 9.96
CA VAL A 3 -1.67 -10.40 9.89
C VAL A 3 -0.39 -10.06 10.64
N LEU A 4 0.59 -9.47 9.93
CA LEU A 4 1.86 -9.09 10.50
C LEU A 4 2.05 -7.57 10.36
N PRO A 5 2.25 -6.84 11.48
CA PRO A 5 2.62 -5.44 11.39
C PRO A 5 4.04 -5.29 10.84
N ILE A 6 4.22 -4.28 9.98
CA ILE A 6 5.53 -3.97 9.41
C ILE A 6 6.06 -2.71 10.10
N ASP A 7 7.37 -2.72 10.40
CA ASP A 7 8.04 -1.57 11.00
C ASP A 7 7.91 -0.36 10.07
N THR A 8 7.33 0.73 10.59
CA THR A 8 7.08 1.96 9.85
C THR A 8 8.06 3.09 10.21
N ALA A 9 9.13 2.77 10.96
CA ALA A 9 10.11 3.78 11.35
C ALA A 9 10.95 4.29 10.18
N ARG A 10 11.10 3.48 9.12
CA ARG A 10 11.91 3.83 7.95
C ARG A 10 11.06 4.44 6.85
N PRO A 11 11.59 5.46 6.14
CA PRO A 11 10.89 5.98 4.96
C PRO A 11 10.83 4.93 3.85
N LEU A 12 9.76 5.01 3.08
CA LEU A 12 9.54 4.17 1.90
C LEU A 12 9.65 5.04 0.65
N LEU A 13 10.22 4.49 -0.41
CA LEU A 13 10.36 5.17 -1.69
C LEU A 13 9.15 4.91 -2.57
N VAL A 14 8.53 5.97 -3.08
CA VAL A 14 7.41 5.86 -4.02
C VAL A 14 7.94 5.52 -5.40
N LEU A 15 7.44 4.43 -5.99
CA LEU A 15 7.88 3.93 -7.29
C LEU A 15 7.01 4.38 -8.45
N GLY A 16 5.85 4.93 -8.19
CA GLY A 16 4.94 5.40 -9.23
C GLY A 16 3.77 6.17 -8.64
N GLU A 17 2.99 6.81 -9.50
CA GLU A 17 1.80 7.53 -9.07
C GLU A 17 0.77 6.59 -8.46
N PRO A 18 -0.01 7.05 -7.45
CA PRO A 18 -1.12 6.28 -6.93
C PRO A 18 -2.14 5.98 -8.02
N VAL A 19 -2.68 4.77 -8.01
CA VAL A 19 -3.72 4.36 -8.95
C VAL A 19 -4.93 3.83 -8.19
N PRO A 20 -6.15 3.94 -8.77
CA PRO A 20 -7.31 3.32 -8.14
C PRO A 20 -7.15 1.81 -8.04
N GLN A 21 -7.60 1.23 -6.93
CA GLN A 21 -7.68 -0.21 -6.79
C GLN A 21 -9.03 -0.67 -7.31
N PHE A 22 -9.04 -1.54 -8.31
CA PHE A 22 -10.28 -2.03 -8.91
C PHE A 22 -10.73 -3.34 -8.26
N ARG A 23 -12.02 -3.40 -7.93
CA ARG A 23 -12.69 -4.65 -7.59
C ARG A 23 -13.08 -5.40 -8.87
N ASP A 24 -13.47 -4.65 -9.89
CA ASP A 24 -13.80 -5.17 -11.21
C ASP A 24 -13.23 -4.19 -12.24
N ARG A 25 -12.06 -4.51 -12.77
CA ARG A 25 -11.35 -3.63 -13.72
C ARG A 25 -12.11 -3.49 -15.03
N ALA A 26 -12.73 -4.57 -15.50
CA ALA A 26 -13.44 -4.57 -16.78
C ALA A 26 -14.63 -3.60 -16.78
N ASN A 27 -15.30 -3.45 -15.65
CA ASN A 27 -16.44 -2.56 -15.49
C ASN A 27 -16.11 -1.25 -14.79
N GLY A 28 -14.84 -1.01 -14.48
CA GLY A 28 -14.41 0.22 -13.83
C GLY A 28 -14.86 0.37 -12.38
N VAL A 29 -15.18 -0.73 -11.72
CA VAL A 29 -15.66 -0.69 -10.33
C VAL A 29 -14.48 -0.63 -9.37
N ILE A 30 -14.40 0.46 -8.60
CA ILE A 30 -13.32 0.68 -7.64
C ILE A 30 -13.65 -0.02 -6.32
N ALA A 31 -12.63 -0.68 -5.75
CA ALA A 31 -12.76 -1.29 -4.43
C ALA A 31 -12.91 -0.21 -3.35
N THR A 32 -13.66 -0.54 -2.30
CA THR A 32 -13.89 0.37 -1.18
C THR A 32 -13.48 -0.27 0.13
N ASP A 33 -13.11 0.59 1.09
CA ASP A 33 -12.81 0.17 2.45
C ASP A 33 -14.12 -0.32 3.12
N ARG A 34 -14.05 -1.49 3.76
CA ARG A 34 -15.22 -2.07 4.44
C ARG A 34 -15.74 -1.23 5.59
N ASP A 35 -14.83 -0.56 6.30
CA ASP A 35 -15.18 0.17 7.52
C ASP A 35 -15.68 1.58 7.23
N THR A 36 -15.08 2.26 6.26
CA THR A 36 -15.36 3.67 5.99
C THR A 36 -16.12 3.90 4.68
N GLY A 37 -16.14 2.93 3.78
CA GLY A 37 -16.70 3.09 2.44
C GLY A 37 -15.85 3.94 1.50
N ALA A 38 -14.69 4.38 1.94
CA ALA A 38 -13.80 5.19 1.11
C ALA A 38 -13.24 4.37 -0.06
N PRO A 39 -13.06 4.99 -1.25
CA PRO A 39 -12.41 4.29 -2.35
C PRO A 39 -10.96 3.96 -1.99
N LEU A 40 -10.50 2.80 -2.45
CA LEU A 40 -9.14 2.34 -2.21
C LEU A 40 -8.23 2.73 -3.37
N ALA A 41 -6.98 3.04 -3.03
CA ALA A 41 -5.91 3.29 -3.98
C ALA A 41 -4.76 2.30 -3.74
N GLU A 42 -3.95 2.10 -4.77
CA GLU A 42 -2.71 1.32 -4.66
C GLU A 42 -1.52 2.23 -4.92
N VAL A 43 -0.50 2.09 -4.10
CA VAL A 43 0.77 2.80 -4.26
C VAL A 43 1.89 1.77 -4.22
N SER A 44 2.76 1.79 -5.24
CA SER A 44 3.93 0.92 -5.27
C SER A 44 5.07 1.59 -4.50
N LEU A 45 5.58 0.87 -3.50
CA LEU A 45 6.61 1.37 -2.60
C LEU A 45 7.79 0.40 -2.55
N ALA A 46 8.96 0.95 -2.28
CA ALA A 46 10.16 0.15 -2.00
C ALA A 46 10.61 0.40 -0.56
N LEU A 47 10.83 -0.69 0.17
CA LEU A 47 11.45 -0.65 1.49
C LEU A 47 12.92 -0.97 1.32
N PRO A 48 13.83 -0.03 1.61
CA PRO A 48 15.26 -0.31 1.55
C PRO A 48 15.64 -1.36 2.59
N VAL A 49 16.46 -2.31 2.17
CA VAL A 49 16.98 -3.38 3.04
C VAL A 49 18.50 -3.25 3.06
N GLU A 50 19.05 -3.12 4.27
CA GLU A 50 20.50 -3.01 4.43
C GLU A 50 21.19 -4.30 3.98
N GLY A 51 22.16 -4.15 3.09
CA GLY A 51 22.93 -5.29 2.59
C GLY A 51 22.21 -6.20 1.63
N GLY A 52 21.01 -5.81 1.14
CA GLY A 52 20.24 -6.64 0.23
C GLY A 52 19.41 -5.84 -0.76
N ALA A 53 18.63 -6.56 -1.56
CA ALA A 53 17.71 -5.93 -2.51
C ALA A 53 16.54 -5.30 -1.78
N PRO A 54 16.00 -4.17 -2.27
CA PRO A 54 14.83 -3.55 -1.65
C PRO A 54 13.61 -4.47 -1.76
N GLN A 55 12.76 -4.42 -0.74
CA GLN A 55 11.47 -5.11 -0.77
C GLN A 55 10.46 -4.25 -1.51
N LEU A 56 9.90 -4.79 -2.59
CA LEU A 56 8.85 -4.11 -3.35
C LEU A 56 7.49 -4.46 -2.76
N MET A 57 6.65 -3.43 -2.59
CA MET A 57 5.32 -3.60 -2.01
C MET A 57 4.31 -2.81 -2.83
N ARG A 58 3.19 -3.45 -3.14
CA ARG A 58 2.02 -2.74 -3.64
C ARG A 58 1.07 -2.59 -2.47
N VAL A 59 0.92 -1.36 -2.00
CA VAL A 59 0.19 -1.07 -0.77
C VAL A 59 -1.19 -0.55 -1.10
N SER A 60 -2.21 -1.18 -0.53
CA SER A 60 -3.60 -0.75 -0.61
C SER A 60 -3.92 0.15 0.57
N LEU A 61 -4.54 1.30 0.32
CA LEU A 61 -4.96 2.21 1.37
C LEU A 61 -6.16 3.04 0.93
N PRO A 62 -6.95 3.56 1.88
CA PRO A 62 -8.03 4.49 1.56
C PRO A 62 -7.50 5.74 0.87
N GLN A 63 -8.15 6.20 -0.17
CA GLN A 63 -7.71 7.35 -0.95
C GLN A 63 -7.50 8.62 -0.10
N PRO A 64 -8.33 8.94 0.90
CA PRO A 64 -8.05 10.09 1.76
C PRO A 64 -6.72 10.02 2.51
N GLY A 65 -6.13 8.83 2.66
CA GLY A 65 -4.81 8.65 3.26
C GLY A 65 -3.64 8.82 2.31
N VAL A 66 -3.89 9.13 1.02
CA VAL A 66 -2.85 9.36 0.02
C VAL A 66 -2.54 10.85 -0.04
N PRO A 67 -1.28 11.28 0.17
CA PRO A 67 -0.93 12.70 0.05
C PRO A 67 -1.22 13.24 -1.34
N ALA A 68 -1.69 14.47 -1.42
CA ALA A 68 -1.91 15.14 -2.70
C ALA A 68 -0.58 15.35 -3.42
N GLY A 69 -0.58 15.11 -4.73
CA GLY A 69 0.60 15.31 -5.56
C GLY A 69 1.72 14.28 -5.36
N LEU A 70 1.39 13.14 -4.77
CA LEU A 70 2.39 12.08 -4.57
C LEU A 70 2.89 11.57 -5.91
N ALA A 71 4.21 11.58 -6.10
CA ALA A 71 4.83 11.19 -7.36
C ALA A 71 6.02 10.26 -7.13
N MET A 72 6.45 9.61 -8.21
CA MET A 72 7.61 8.74 -8.21
C MET A 72 8.84 9.47 -7.67
N GLY A 73 9.59 8.80 -6.80
CA GLY A 73 10.79 9.36 -6.19
C GLY A 73 10.56 10.03 -4.84
N ALA A 74 9.30 10.26 -4.44
CA ALA A 74 9.01 10.81 -3.13
C ALA A 74 9.28 9.81 -2.03
N LEU A 75 9.61 10.31 -0.83
CA LEU A 75 9.73 9.49 0.37
C LEU A 75 8.50 9.68 1.23
N VAL A 76 7.97 8.59 1.75
CA VAL A 76 6.80 8.59 2.62
C VAL A 76 7.02 7.69 3.83
N LYS A 77 6.26 7.95 4.89
CA LYS A 77 6.10 7.02 6.00
C LYS A 77 4.68 6.48 5.97
N ALA A 78 4.53 5.21 6.26
CA ALA A 78 3.23 4.57 6.32
C ALA A 78 2.73 4.50 7.75
N THR A 79 1.43 4.73 7.93
CA THR A 79 0.74 4.54 9.21
C THR A 79 -0.04 3.24 9.13
N GLY A 80 0.17 2.36 10.10
CA GLY A 80 -0.58 1.11 10.18
C GLY A 80 -0.31 0.15 9.03
N LEU A 81 0.96 0.06 8.59
CA LEU A 81 1.33 -0.84 7.50
C LEU A 81 1.28 -2.28 7.98
N LEU A 82 0.51 -3.10 7.28
CA LEU A 82 0.31 -4.51 7.59
C LEU A 82 0.60 -5.37 6.38
N PHE A 83 1.16 -6.55 6.64
CA PHE A 83 1.24 -7.63 5.68
C PHE A 83 0.17 -8.67 6.04
N LEU A 84 -0.73 -8.94 5.12
CA LEU A 84 -1.78 -9.94 5.29
C LEU A 84 -1.53 -11.06 4.31
N THR A 85 -1.62 -12.29 4.80
CA THR A 85 -1.51 -13.47 3.94
C THR A 85 -2.53 -14.51 4.37
N GLY A 86 -2.97 -15.30 3.42
CA GLY A 86 -3.91 -16.37 3.66
C GLY A 86 -3.97 -17.31 2.47
N GLU A 87 -4.87 -18.27 2.58
CA GLU A 87 -5.06 -19.28 1.55
C GLU A 87 -6.53 -19.34 1.19
N LYS A 88 -6.81 -19.40 -0.10
CA LYS A 88 -8.17 -19.55 -0.62
C LYS A 88 -8.14 -20.48 -1.83
N ASN A 89 -8.94 -21.55 -1.76
CA ASN A 89 -9.03 -22.54 -2.83
C ASN A 89 -7.67 -23.13 -3.23
N GLY A 90 -6.81 -23.41 -2.23
CA GLY A 90 -5.48 -23.94 -2.47
C GLY A 90 -4.46 -22.93 -2.97
N ARG A 91 -4.82 -21.65 -3.07
CA ARG A 91 -3.92 -20.59 -3.51
C ARG A 91 -3.58 -19.66 -2.37
N THR A 92 -2.31 -19.35 -2.22
CA THR A 92 -1.83 -18.35 -1.26
C THR A 92 -2.01 -16.96 -1.84
N TRP A 93 -2.54 -16.04 -1.02
CA TRP A 93 -2.63 -14.63 -1.39
C TRP A 93 -1.86 -13.78 -0.39
N GLN A 94 -1.37 -12.64 -0.84
CA GLN A 94 -0.60 -11.69 -0.05
C GLN A 94 -1.04 -10.27 -0.36
N ILE A 95 -1.26 -9.47 0.67
CA ILE A 95 -1.70 -8.08 0.54
C ILE A 95 -0.91 -7.23 1.52
N PHE A 96 -0.44 -6.07 1.06
CA PHE A 96 0.07 -5.00 1.91
C PHE A 96 -1.01 -3.94 2.04
N ARG A 97 -1.28 -3.50 3.26
CA ARG A 97 -2.32 -2.53 3.56
C ARG A 97 -1.79 -1.49 4.52
N ALA A 98 -2.17 -0.23 4.32
CA ALA A 98 -1.87 0.86 5.23
C ALA A 98 -3.11 1.70 5.47
N GLN A 99 -3.10 2.51 6.53
CA GLN A 99 -4.16 3.47 6.79
C GLN A 99 -3.93 4.77 6.05
N ALA A 100 -2.68 5.23 6.03
CA ALA A 100 -2.31 6.49 5.41
C ALA A 100 -0.81 6.51 5.10
N LEU A 101 -0.44 7.38 4.19
CA LEU A 101 0.96 7.73 3.91
C LEU A 101 1.17 9.20 4.27
N THR A 102 2.35 9.53 4.78
CA THR A 102 2.74 10.89 5.09
C THR A 102 4.03 11.23 4.35
N ALA A 103 4.04 12.34 3.62
CA ALA A 103 5.24 12.77 2.91
C ALA A 103 6.35 13.10 3.90
N VAL A 104 7.56 12.64 3.61
CA VAL A 104 8.75 12.93 4.40
C VAL A 104 9.47 14.10 3.74
N LYS A 105 9.68 15.16 4.49
CA LYS A 105 10.46 16.29 4.00
C LYS A 105 11.93 15.94 3.96
N ALA A 106 12.54 16.25 2.83
CA ALA A 106 13.97 16.04 2.63
C ALA A 106 14.77 17.00 3.51
#